data_4ad5229c2faf15373bb3fcd2e6b1c9e0
#
_entry.id   4ad5229c2faf15373bb3fcd2e6b1c9e0
#
_cell.length_a   1.000
_cell.length_b   1.000
_cell.length_c   1.000
_cell.angle_alpha   90.00
_cell.angle_beta   90.00
_cell.angle_gamma   90.00
#
_symmetry.space_group_name_H-M   'P 1'
#
loop_
_entity.id
_entity.type
_entity.pdbx_description
1 polymer ?
#
loop_
_entity_poly.entity_id
_entity_poly.type
_entity_poly.pdbx_seq_one_letter_code
_entity_poly.pdbx_strand_id
1 'polypeptide(L)'
;MVGTATSQATQQTTDSPTVPTLKDVRPEILRLVVDDQWDRGNDMFGGRQVKSPEALDWQAIALRDQQRQSKVRTLLRDGQVQTGKEFHYAALIFQHSSATDELALAHVLAVTAVIQGDNTAKWLAAATFDRYRQNQKERQVFGTQFMLGAGDSKWSMEPYDQGAVPDSLRALWCVVSLSEQRAALESLQSGKAGGANTSSRECN
;
A
#
# COMPACT_ATOMS: atom_id res chain seq x y z
N MET A 1 -40.66 -37.57 22.52
CA MET A 1 -39.20 -37.32 22.54
C MET A 1 -38.97 -36.03 21.75
N VAL A 2 -38.70 -34.94 22.47
CA VAL A 2 -38.47 -33.61 21.85
C VAL A 2 -36.96 -33.39 21.86
N GLY A 3 -36.37 -33.40 20.67
CA GLY A 3 -34.93 -33.16 20.50
C GLY A 3 -34.64 -31.68 20.59
N THR A 4 -33.90 -31.26 21.61
CA THR A 4 -33.35 -29.90 21.75
C THR A 4 -32.15 -29.73 20.80
N ALA A 5 -32.33 -28.95 19.77
CA ALA A 5 -31.24 -28.51 18.90
C ALA A 5 -30.40 -27.44 19.63
N THR A 6 -29.20 -27.81 20.05
CA THR A 6 -28.21 -26.87 20.60
C THR A 6 -27.61 -26.07 19.47
N SER A 7 -27.99 -24.80 19.35
CA SER A 7 -27.37 -23.84 18.46
C SER A 7 -25.94 -23.55 18.96
N GLN A 8 -24.93 -24.06 18.26
CA GLN A 8 -23.54 -23.62 18.46
C GLN A 8 -23.39 -22.21 17.85
N ALA A 9 -23.37 -21.21 18.70
CA ALA A 9 -22.94 -19.88 18.32
C ALA A 9 -21.45 -19.93 17.95
N THR A 10 -21.16 -19.75 16.66
CA THR A 10 -19.79 -19.58 16.17
C THR A 10 -19.23 -18.28 16.78
N GLN A 11 -18.34 -18.41 17.76
CA GLN A 11 -17.56 -17.29 18.27
C GLN A 11 -16.69 -16.77 17.10
N GLN A 12 -17.10 -15.65 16.50
CA GLN A 12 -16.20 -14.85 15.71
C GLN A 12 -15.13 -14.28 16.65
N THR A 13 -13.97 -14.91 16.67
CA THR A 13 -12.78 -14.30 17.23
C THR A 13 -12.52 -13.04 16.42
N THR A 14 -12.72 -11.87 17.04
CA THR A 14 -12.26 -10.57 16.49
C THR A 14 -10.74 -10.60 16.56
N ASP A 15 -10.14 -11.22 15.54
CA ASP A 15 -8.69 -11.30 15.41
C ASP A 15 -8.20 -9.88 15.14
N SER A 16 -7.54 -9.27 16.09
CA SER A 16 -6.98 -7.92 15.99
C SER A 16 -5.48 -8.02 15.67
N PRO A 17 -4.91 -7.07 14.91
CA PRO A 17 -3.50 -7.11 14.57
C PRO A 17 -2.62 -6.97 15.81
N THR A 18 -1.52 -7.75 15.83
CA THR A 18 -0.47 -7.57 16.83
C THR A 18 0.39 -6.38 16.43
N VAL A 19 0.53 -5.39 17.33
CA VAL A 19 1.37 -4.21 17.12
C VAL A 19 2.65 -4.39 17.94
N PRO A 20 3.81 -4.65 17.29
CA PRO A 20 5.08 -4.79 18.00
C PRO A 20 5.58 -3.43 18.52
N THR A 21 6.53 -3.45 19.44
CA THR A 21 7.29 -2.25 19.80
C THR A 21 8.53 -2.17 18.92
N LEU A 22 8.67 -1.07 18.18
CA LEU A 22 9.85 -0.77 17.37
C LEU A 22 10.61 0.39 18.01
N LYS A 23 11.93 0.21 18.20
CA LYS A 23 12.78 1.13 18.98
C LYS A 23 12.73 2.57 18.46
N ASP A 24 12.70 2.75 17.13
CA ASP A 24 12.84 4.06 16.50
C ASP A 24 11.54 4.50 15.79
N VAL A 25 10.39 4.00 16.27
CA VAL A 25 9.08 4.31 15.71
C VAL A 25 8.11 4.65 16.83
N ARG A 26 7.48 5.79 16.74
CA ARG A 26 6.42 6.23 17.66
C ARG A 26 5.25 5.24 17.64
N PRO A 27 4.81 4.76 18.82
CA PRO A 27 3.73 3.77 18.92
C PRO A 27 2.44 4.18 18.22
N GLU A 28 2.12 5.48 18.20
CA GLU A 28 0.91 6.00 17.57
C GLU A 28 0.94 5.82 16.04
N ILE A 29 2.06 6.20 15.37
CA ILE A 29 2.16 6.06 13.92
C ILE A 29 2.25 4.59 13.52
N LEU A 30 2.92 3.77 14.34
CA LEU A 30 2.98 2.33 14.14
C LEU A 30 1.58 1.70 14.22
N ARG A 31 0.77 2.09 15.19
CA ARG A 31 -0.61 1.62 15.31
C ARG A 31 -1.44 2.01 14.10
N LEU A 32 -1.34 3.26 13.64
CA LEU A 32 -2.10 3.75 12.50
C LEU A 32 -1.79 2.97 11.21
N VAL A 33 -0.51 2.66 10.94
CA VAL A 33 -0.14 1.88 9.75
C VAL A 33 -0.52 0.41 9.86
N VAL A 34 -0.40 -0.18 11.05
CA VAL A 34 -0.84 -1.57 11.27
C VAL A 34 -2.35 -1.70 11.04
N ASP A 35 -3.15 -0.79 11.60
CA ASP A 35 -4.60 -0.77 11.40
C ASP A 35 -4.96 -0.52 9.93
N ASP A 36 -4.20 0.32 9.20
CA ASP A 36 -4.37 0.55 7.76
C ASP A 36 -4.15 -0.73 6.95
N GLN A 37 -3.08 -1.44 7.19
CA GLN A 37 -2.76 -2.68 6.49
C GLN A 37 -3.74 -3.81 6.85
N TRP A 38 -4.14 -3.91 8.12
CA TRP A 38 -5.13 -4.88 8.58
C TRP A 38 -6.49 -4.69 7.95
N ASP A 39 -6.93 -3.46 7.80
CA ASP A 39 -8.17 -3.13 7.09
C ASP A 39 -8.18 -3.65 5.65
N ARG A 40 -7.02 -3.69 5.00
CA ARG A 40 -6.81 -4.18 3.64
C ARG A 40 -6.49 -5.68 3.58
N GLY A 41 -6.62 -6.36 4.69
CA GLY A 41 -6.41 -7.81 4.77
C GLY A 41 -4.94 -8.22 4.90
N ASN A 42 -4.03 -7.29 5.21
CA ASN A 42 -2.62 -7.57 5.36
C ASN A 42 -2.20 -7.60 6.83
N ASP A 43 -1.69 -8.72 7.31
CA ASP A 43 -0.97 -8.78 8.59
C ASP A 43 0.47 -8.33 8.36
N MET A 44 0.73 -7.05 8.61
CA MET A 44 2.00 -6.39 8.28
C MET A 44 3.23 -7.06 8.89
N PHE A 45 3.10 -7.59 10.10
CA PHE A 45 4.20 -8.22 10.83
C PHE A 45 4.13 -9.74 10.85
N GLY A 46 2.95 -10.32 10.68
CA GLY A 46 2.77 -11.77 10.51
C GLY A 46 3.01 -12.26 9.08
N GLY A 47 3.18 -11.33 8.12
CA GLY A 47 3.51 -11.67 6.72
C GLY A 47 2.43 -12.47 6.00
N ARG A 48 1.17 -12.41 6.45
CA ARG A 48 0.06 -13.19 5.89
C ARG A 48 -1.09 -12.30 5.44
N GLN A 49 -1.82 -12.77 4.45
CA GLN A 49 -3.11 -12.19 4.09
C GLN A 49 -4.19 -12.79 5.01
N VAL A 50 -4.96 -11.94 5.69
CA VAL A 50 -5.98 -12.32 6.67
C VAL A 50 -7.41 -12.15 6.15
N LYS A 51 -7.59 -11.41 5.06
CA LYS A 51 -8.88 -11.23 4.38
C LYS A 51 -8.68 -11.25 2.88
N SER A 52 -9.64 -11.82 2.14
CA SER A 52 -9.64 -11.70 0.68
C SER A 52 -10.13 -10.30 0.26
N PRO A 53 -9.70 -9.77 -0.89
CA PRO A 53 -10.13 -8.46 -1.39
C PRO A 53 -11.66 -8.32 -1.52
N GLU A 54 -12.34 -9.42 -1.84
CA GLU A 54 -13.80 -9.47 -2.02
C GLU A 54 -14.56 -9.33 -0.69
N ALA A 55 -13.89 -9.65 0.44
CA ALA A 55 -14.46 -9.53 1.78
C ALA A 55 -14.26 -8.15 2.41
N LEU A 56 -13.64 -7.19 1.70
CA LEU A 56 -13.32 -5.87 2.23
C LEU A 56 -14.49 -4.89 2.03
N ASP A 57 -14.87 -4.22 3.11
CA ASP A 57 -15.79 -3.08 3.06
C ASP A 57 -15.01 -1.79 2.72
N TRP A 58 -14.85 -1.53 1.43
CA TRP A 58 -14.08 -0.39 0.92
C TRP A 58 -14.65 0.96 1.35
N GLN A 59 -15.97 1.07 1.58
CA GLN A 59 -16.58 2.31 2.05
C GLN A 59 -16.19 2.59 3.50
N ALA A 60 -16.29 1.59 4.36
CA ALA A 60 -15.84 1.71 5.75
C ALA A 60 -14.33 1.94 5.85
N ILE A 61 -13.53 1.30 4.98
CA ILE A 61 -12.08 1.52 4.91
C ILE A 61 -11.77 2.98 4.55
N ALA A 62 -12.42 3.53 3.53
CA ALA A 62 -12.22 4.92 3.10
C ALA A 62 -12.50 5.94 4.23
N LEU A 63 -13.52 5.71 5.04
CA LEU A 63 -13.80 6.56 6.21
C LEU A 63 -12.67 6.48 7.27
N ARG A 64 -12.18 5.27 7.54
CA ARG A 64 -11.06 5.09 8.47
C ARG A 64 -9.76 5.66 7.92
N ASP A 65 -9.54 5.62 6.59
CA ASP A 65 -8.39 6.26 5.93
C ASP A 65 -8.37 7.76 6.18
N GLN A 66 -9.50 8.44 6.00
CA GLN A 66 -9.61 9.88 6.29
C GLN A 66 -9.27 10.20 7.75
N GLN A 67 -9.71 9.37 8.68
CA GLN A 67 -9.39 9.54 10.11
C GLN A 67 -7.89 9.33 10.38
N ARG A 68 -7.27 8.30 9.78
CA ARG A 68 -5.82 8.03 9.89
C ARG A 68 -5.00 9.17 9.31
N GLN A 69 -5.35 9.62 8.10
CA GLN A 69 -4.71 10.75 7.42
C GLN A 69 -4.78 12.03 8.26
N SER A 70 -5.94 12.33 8.86
CA SER A 70 -6.09 13.48 9.76
C SER A 70 -5.16 13.40 10.97
N LYS A 71 -5.04 12.24 11.61
CA LYS A 71 -4.12 12.03 12.75
C LYS A 71 -2.66 12.17 12.34
N VAL A 72 -2.25 11.54 11.23
CA VAL A 72 -0.87 11.65 10.72
C VAL A 72 -0.55 13.09 10.33
N ARG A 73 -1.49 13.83 9.74
CA ARG A 73 -1.32 15.25 9.41
C ARG A 73 -1.07 16.10 10.66
N THR A 74 -1.74 15.79 11.76
CA THR A 74 -1.48 16.43 13.06
C THR A 74 -0.07 16.11 13.56
N LEU A 75 0.35 14.84 13.53
CA LEU A 75 1.71 14.44 13.93
C LEU A 75 2.79 15.12 13.09
N LEU A 76 2.57 15.25 11.77
CA LEU A 76 3.48 15.95 10.86
C LEU A 76 3.59 17.44 11.22
N ARG A 77 2.45 18.13 11.37
CA ARG A 77 2.40 19.56 11.72
C ARG A 77 3.09 19.84 13.04
N ASP A 78 2.92 18.95 14.03
CA ASP A 78 3.47 19.09 15.37
C ASP A 78 4.94 18.60 15.47
N GLY A 79 5.58 18.27 14.31
CA GLY A 79 6.97 17.81 14.22
C GLY A 79 7.23 16.47 14.92
N GLN A 80 6.20 15.66 15.05
CA GLN A 80 6.28 14.39 15.76
C GLN A 80 6.61 13.18 14.88
N VAL A 81 6.70 13.34 13.57
CA VAL A 81 7.23 12.35 12.63
C VAL A 81 8.68 12.72 12.34
N GLN A 82 9.65 11.91 12.75
CA GLN A 82 11.06 12.32 12.80
C GLN A 82 12.01 11.32 12.16
N THR A 83 11.69 10.03 12.15
CA THR A 83 12.58 8.99 11.61
C THR A 83 12.19 8.57 10.21
N GLY A 84 13.15 8.03 9.43
CA GLY A 84 12.87 7.51 8.09
C GLY A 84 11.73 6.51 8.08
N LYS A 85 11.69 5.61 9.06
CA LYS A 85 10.63 4.61 9.18
C LYS A 85 9.26 5.24 9.48
N GLU A 86 9.20 6.28 10.28
CA GLU A 86 7.94 7.00 10.55
C GLU A 86 7.44 7.74 9.30
N PHE A 87 8.33 8.37 8.52
CA PHE A 87 7.96 8.97 7.24
C PHE A 87 7.47 7.93 6.23
N HIS A 88 8.08 6.74 6.20
CA HIS A 88 7.62 5.62 5.38
C HIS A 88 6.18 5.19 5.76
N TYR A 89 5.90 5.02 7.05
CA TYR A 89 4.57 4.64 7.53
C TYR A 89 3.53 5.73 7.27
N ALA A 90 3.90 6.99 7.41
CA ALA A 90 3.05 8.11 7.02
C ALA A 90 2.73 8.07 5.52
N ALA A 91 3.72 7.80 4.65
CA ALA A 91 3.52 7.67 3.21
C ALA A 91 2.56 6.51 2.85
N LEU A 92 2.68 5.37 3.54
CA LEU A 92 1.77 4.22 3.36
C LEU A 92 0.32 4.59 3.65
N ILE A 93 0.05 5.45 4.63
CA ILE A 93 -1.30 5.90 4.97
C ILE A 93 -1.84 6.87 3.91
N PHE A 94 -1.02 7.82 3.44
CA PHE A 94 -1.46 8.81 2.45
C PHE A 94 -1.59 8.25 1.03
N GLN A 95 -0.87 7.19 0.66
CA GLN A 95 -0.94 6.60 -0.70
C GLN A 95 -2.33 6.08 -1.08
N HIS A 96 -3.22 5.89 -0.12
CA HIS A 96 -4.58 5.40 -0.33
C HIS A 96 -5.59 6.52 -0.57
N SER A 97 -5.17 7.78 -0.55
CA SER A 97 -6.04 8.91 -0.85
C SER A 97 -6.42 8.96 -2.34
N SER A 98 -7.60 9.54 -2.61
CA SER A 98 -8.02 9.95 -3.95
C SER A 98 -7.73 11.43 -4.24
N ALA A 99 -7.31 12.21 -3.24
CA ALA A 99 -7.00 13.63 -3.39
C ALA A 99 -5.57 13.83 -3.92
N THR A 100 -5.43 14.62 -4.96
CA THR A 100 -4.15 14.89 -5.62
C THR A 100 -3.07 15.40 -4.66
N ASP A 101 -3.42 16.36 -3.79
CA ASP A 101 -2.48 16.95 -2.84
C ASP A 101 -2.00 15.94 -1.80
N GLU A 102 -2.84 14.99 -1.44
CA GLU A 102 -2.46 13.92 -0.51
C GLU A 102 -1.58 12.87 -1.16
N LEU A 103 -1.80 12.56 -2.44
CA LEU A 103 -0.90 11.70 -3.21
C LEU A 103 0.47 12.35 -3.41
N ALA A 104 0.50 13.68 -3.66
CA ALA A 104 1.74 14.46 -3.69
C ALA A 104 2.46 14.40 -2.33
N LEU A 105 1.73 14.57 -1.23
CA LEU A 105 2.28 14.45 0.12
C LEU A 105 2.81 13.03 0.38
N ALA A 106 2.10 11.98 -0.04
CA ALA A 106 2.56 10.60 0.08
C ALA A 106 3.93 10.40 -0.60
N HIS A 107 4.11 10.97 -1.81
CA HIS A 107 5.38 10.92 -2.51
C HIS A 107 6.49 11.67 -1.75
N VAL A 108 6.22 12.89 -1.29
CA VAL A 108 7.18 13.68 -0.50
C VAL A 108 7.61 12.91 0.75
N LEU A 109 6.67 12.30 1.48
CA LEU A 109 6.96 11.51 2.68
C LEU A 109 7.81 10.28 2.36
N ALA A 110 7.50 9.55 1.28
CA ALA A 110 8.28 8.38 0.87
C ALA A 110 9.72 8.76 0.47
N VAL A 111 9.90 9.86 -0.26
CA VAL A 111 11.23 10.39 -0.60
C VAL A 111 11.97 10.85 0.67
N THR A 112 11.27 11.53 1.59
CA THR A 112 11.86 11.93 2.88
C THR A 112 12.32 10.73 3.69
N ALA A 113 11.55 9.64 3.69
CA ALA A 113 11.95 8.38 4.34
C ALA A 113 13.28 7.86 3.80
N VAL A 114 13.47 7.86 2.48
CA VAL A 114 14.73 7.45 1.83
C VAL A 114 15.87 8.39 2.21
N ILE A 115 15.65 9.71 2.20
CA ILE A 115 16.66 10.71 2.61
C ILE A 115 17.08 10.51 4.06
N GLN A 116 16.15 10.10 4.93
CA GLN A 116 16.38 9.79 6.34
C GLN A 116 16.91 8.34 6.56
N GLY A 117 17.34 7.66 5.51
CA GLY A 117 18.01 6.37 5.56
C GLY A 117 17.12 5.12 5.51
N ASP A 118 15.80 5.26 5.38
CA ASP A 118 14.92 4.11 5.18
C ASP A 118 14.87 3.70 3.70
N ASN A 119 15.85 2.95 3.26
CA ASN A 119 15.94 2.45 1.89
C ASN A 119 14.75 1.57 1.48
N THR A 120 14.01 0.99 2.43
CA THR A 120 12.83 0.16 2.13
C THR A 120 11.65 0.97 1.57
N ALA A 121 11.69 2.31 1.70
CA ALA A 121 10.70 3.23 1.13
C ALA A 121 10.92 3.54 -0.36
N LYS A 122 12.03 3.13 -0.99
CA LYS A 122 12.36 3.46 -2.39
C LYS A 122 11.27 3.05 -3.37
N TRP A 123 10.79 1.82 -3.25
CA TRP A 123 9.68 1.36 -4.11
C TRP A 123 8.40 2.19 -3.88
N LEU A 124 8.09 2.50 -2.62
CA LEU A 124 6.92 3.30 -2.28
C LEU A 124 7.03 4.72 -2.88
N ALA A 125 8.22 5.30 -2.91
CA ALA A 125 8.43 6.59 -3.55
C ALA A 125 8.14 6.55 -5.05
N ALA A 126 8.55 5.48 -5.77
CA ALA A 126 8.17 5.28 -7.17
C ALA A 126 6.65 5.07 -7.33
N ALA A 127 6.05 4.24 -6.48
CA ALA A 127 4.63 3.90 -6.54
C ALA A 127 3.72 5.11 -6.25
N THR A 128 4.07 5.94 -5.26
CA THR A 128 3.31 7.16 -4.94
C THR A 128 3.42 8.21 -6.03
N PHE A 129 4.57 8.30 -6.71
CA PHE A 129 4.72 9.18 -7.87
C PHE A 129 3.81 8.74 -9.02
N ASP A 130 3.80 7.46 -9.37
CA ASP A 130 2.91 6.94 -10.41
C ASP A 130 1.43 7.16 -10.07
N ARG A 131 1.02 6.95 -8.81
CA ARG A 131 -0.35 7.23 -8.35
C ARG A 131 -0.72 8.70 -8.48
N TYR A 132 0.20 9.61 -8.10
CA TYR A 132 0.00 11.05 -8.28
C TYR A 132 -0.23 11.39 -9.75
N ARG A 133 0.62 10.87 -10.66
CA ARG A 133 0.49 11.10 -12.10
C ARG A 133 -0.83 10.55 -12.66
N GLN A 134 -1.20 9.33 -12.30
CA GLN A 134 -2.47 8.74 -12.71
C GLN A 134 -3.68 9.55 -12.24
N ASN A 135 -3.64 10.08 -11.03
CA ASN A 135 -4.69 10.96 -10.52
C ASN A 135 -4.83 12.23 -11.37
N GLN A 136 -3.72 12.74 -11.92
CA GLN A 136 -3.67 13.86 -12.86
C GLN A 136 -4.04 13.46 -14.31
N LYS A 137 -4.42 12.21 -14.58
CA LYS A 137 -4.65 11.67 -15.92
C LYS A 137 -3.38 11.61 -16.79
N GLU A 138 -2.22 11.60 -16.17
CA GLU A 138 -0.93 11.52 -16.82
C GLU A 138 -0.41 10.08 -16.85
N ARG A 139 0.61 9.84 -17.69
CA ARG A 139 1.24 8.52 -17.80
C ARG A 139 2.09 8.21 -16.58
N GLN A 140 2.04 6.98 -16.11
CA GLN A 140 3.02 6.43 -15.19
C GLN A 140 4.43 6.50 -15.78
N VAL A 141 5.45 6.59 -14.94
CA VAL A 141 6.85 6.55 -15.38
C VAL A 141 7.61 5.32 -14.89
N PHE A 142 7.15 4.70 -13.81
CA PHE A 142 7.70 3.46 -13.28
C PHE A 142 6.81 2.25 -13.62
N GLY A 143 5.53 2.44 -13.95
CA GLY A 143 4.58 1.36 -14.22
C GLY A 143 4.26 0.51 -12.99
N THR A 144 4.27 1.12 -11.81
CA THR A 144 4.06 0.40 -10.54
C THR A 144 2.59 0.08 -10.24
N GLN A 145 1.65 0.70 -10.99
CA GLN A 145 0.22 0.54 -10.77
C GLN A 145 -0.39 -0.37 -11.84
N PHE A 146 -0.91 -1.50 -11.40
CA PHE A 146 -1.76 -2.38 -12.21
C PHE A 146 -3.22 -2.07 -11.89
N MET A 147 -4.03 -1.82 -12.90
CA MET A 147 -5.43 -1.46 -12.75
C MET A 147 -6.33 -2.35 -13.59
N LEU A 148 -7.49 -2.67 -13.03
CA LEU A 148 -8.62 -3.22 -13.76
C LEU A 148 -9.68 -2.10 -13.81
N GLY A 149 -9.87 -1.51 -15.00
CA GLY A 149 -10.86 -0.46 -15.19
C GLY A 149 -12.29 -0.96 -14.97
N ALA A 150 -13.22 -0.06 -14.63
CA ALA A 150 -14.61 -0.41 -14.50
C ALA A 150 -15.17 -0.89 -15.84
N GLY A 151 -15.60 -2.15 -15.92
CA GLY A 151 -16.06 -2.80 -17.15
C GLY A 151 -14.96 -3.46 -17.99
N ASP A 152 -13.69 -3.34 -17.60
CA ASP A 152 -12.60 -4.03 -18.27
C ASP A 152 -12.51 -5.49 -17.81
N SER A 153 -12.16 -6.37 -18.75
CA SER A 153 -11.89 -7.78 -18.48
C SER A 153 -10.41 -8.09 -18.27
N LYS A 154 -9.54 -7.08 -18.43
CA LYS A 154 -8.09 -7.26 -18.42
C LYS A 154 -7.40 -6.22 -17.57
N TRP A 155 -6.41 -6.66 -16.79
CA TRP A 155 -5.49 -5.78 -16.07
C TRP A 155 -4.63 -4.97 -17.04
N SER A 156 -4.29 -3.74 -16.69
CA SER A 156 -3.46 -2.83 -17.47
C SER A 156 -2.54 -2.00 -16.58
N MET A 157 -1.39 -1.58 -17.11
CA MET A 157 -0.53 -0.55 -16.56
C MET A 157 -0.73 0.81 -17.26
N GLU A 158 -1.54 0.86 -18.31
CA GLU A 158 -1.73 2.07 -19.12
C GLU A 158 -2.60 3.13 -18.40
N PRO A 159 -2.36 4.42 -18.64
CA PRO A 159 -1.32 4.95 -19.50
C PRO A 159 0.08 4.92 -18.86
N TYR A 160 1.08 4.41 -19.56
CA TYR A 160 2.45 4.21 -19.10
C TYR A 160 3.49 4.67 -20.12
N ASP A 161 4.47 5.47 -19.71
CA ASP A 161 5.63 5.83 -20.53
C ASP A 161 6.77 4.85 -20.29
N GLN A 162 6.83 3.80 -21.08
CA GLN A 162 7.79 2.71 -20.94
C GLN A 162 9.24 3.13 -21.17
N GLY A 163 9.48 4.28 -21.79
CA GLY A 163 10.82 4.83 -22.07
C GLY A 163 11.31 5.82 -21.01
N ALA A 164 10.44 6.27 -20.10
CA ALA A 164 10.77 7.33 -19.16
C ALA A 164 11.89 6.96 -18.18
N VAL A 165 11.91 5.71 -17.69
CA VAL A 165 12.87 5.24 -16.69
C VAL A 165 13.50 3.92 -17.14
N PRO A 166 14.83 3.93 -17.48
CA PRO A 166 15.53 2.72 -17.88
C PRO A 166 15.71 1.74 -16.72
N ASP A 167 15.89 0.44 -17.04
CA ASP A 167 15.97 -0.62 -16.03
C ASP A 167 17.10 -0.41 -15.00
N SER A 168 18.22 0.21 -15.40
CA SER A 168 19.29 0.57 -14.48
C SER A 168 18.84 1.55 -13.39
N LEU A 169 18.00 2.53 -13.73
CA LEU A 169 17.45 3.48 -12.77
C LEU A 169 16.30 2.85 -11.96
N ARG A 170 15.46 2.03 -12.60
CA ARG A 170 14.40 1.26 -11.93
C ARG A 170 14.96 0.43 -10.78
N ALA A 171 16.10 -0.26 -11.01
CA ALA A 171 16.77 -1.06 -9.99
C ALA A 171 17.16 -0.26 -8.75
N LEU A 172 17.60 1.00 -8.91
CA LEU A 172 17.94 1.90 -7.79
C LEU A 172 16.71 2.30 -6.95
N TRP A 173 15.52 2.28 -7.56
CA TRP A 173 14.24 2.56 -6.91
C TRP A 173 13.52 1.28 -6.46
N CYS A 174 14.21 0.12 -6.48
CA CYS A 174 13.65 -1.18 -6.10
C CYS A 174 12.41 -1.58 -6.93
N VAL A 175 12.31 -1.03 -8.12
CA VAL A 175 11.29 -1.41 -9.11
C VAL A 175 11.86 -2.48 -10.01
N VAL A 176 11.10 -3.52 -10.29
CA VAL A 176 11.48 -4.60 -11.22
C VAL A 176 11.70 -4.06 -12.64
N SER A 177 12.43 -4.80 -13.47
CA SER A 177 12.65 -4.45 -14.88
C SER A 177 11.33 -4.39 -15.66
N LEU A 178 11.35 -3.71 -16.80
CA LEU A 178 10.17 -3.64 -17.68
C LEU A 178 9.72 -5.04 -18.15
N SER A 179 10.66 -5.95 -18.39
CA SER A 179 10.34 -7.33 -18.77
C SER A 179 9.64 -8.10 -17.65
N GLU A 180 10.10 -7.95 -16.41
CA GLU A 180 9.47 -8.56 -15.22
C GLU A 180 8.07 -7.97 -14.99
N GLN A 181 7.88 -6.66 -15.17
CA GLN A 181 6.55 -6.05 -15.05
C GLN A 181 5.55 -6.56 -16.08
N ARG A 182 6.00 -6.73 -17.34
CA ARG A 182 5.15 -7.32 -18.39
C ARG A 182 4.76 -8.76 -18.06
N ALA A 183 5.70 -9.56 -17.57
CA ALA A 183 5.42 -10.93 -17.14
C ALA A 183 4.43 -10.96 -15.96
N ALA A 184 4.55 -10.03 -15.01
CA ALA A 184 3.61 -9.87 -13.92
C ALA A 184 2.20 -9.52 -14.41
N LEU A 185 2.08 -8.59 -15.37
CA LEU A 185 0.81 -8.24 -16.00
C LEU A 185 0.16 -9.44 -16.70
N GLU A 186 0.92 -10.20 -17.47
CA GLU A 186 0.44 -11.43 -18.12
C GLU A 186 -0.04 -12.47 -17.10
N SER A 187 0.66 -12.61 -15.98
CA SER A 187 0.27 -13.49 -14.88
C SER A 187 -1.06 -13.06 -14.26
N LEU A 188 -1.25 -11.75 -14.00
CA LEU A 188 -2.53 -11.20 -13.54
C LEU A 188 -3.66 -11.43 -14.52
N GLN A 189 -3.42 -11.21 -15.81
CA GLN A 189 -4.41 -11.43 -16.89
C GLN A 189 -4.81 -12.89 -17.04
N SER A 190 -3.91 -13.83 -16.72
CA SER A 190 -4.17 -15.27 -16.76
C SER A 190 -4.79 -15.84 -15.47
N GLY A 191 -5.03 -15.01 -14.46
CA GLY A 191 -5.55 -15.42 -13.16
C GLY A 191 -4.59 -16.27 -12.31
N LYS A 192 -3.30 -16.32 -12.68
CA LYS A 192 -2.27 -17.12 -11.99
C LYS A 192 -1.64 -16.42 -10.82
N ALA A 193 -1.72 -15.10 -10.73
CA ALA A 193 -1.15 -14.33 -9.63
C ALA A 193 -2.22 -14.01 -8.59
N GLY A 194 -2.10 -14.52 -7.39
CA GLY A 194 -2.72 -13.89 -6.22
C GLY A 194 -2.09 -12.51 -6.02
N GLY A 195 -2.91 -11.50 -5.73
CA GLY A 195 -2.60 -10.05 -5.70
C GLY A 195 -1.37 -9.54 -4.95
N ALA A 196 -0.24 -10.24 -5.04
CA ALA A 196 1.03 -9.77 -4.53
C ALA A 196 1.53 -8.60 -5.37
N ASN A 197 2.09 -7.59 -4.71
CA ASN A 197 2.76 -6.47 -5.34
C ASN A 197 4.01 -6.93 -6.09
N THR A 198 3.81 -7.37 -7.34
CA THR A 198 4.85 -7.98 -8.18
C THR A 198 5.80 -6.96 -8.79
N SER A 199 5.59 -5.65 -8.52
CA SER A 199 6.41 -4.58 -9.09
C SER A 199 7.60 -4.16 -8.22
N SER A 200 7.75 -4.74 -7.01
CA SER A 200 8.86 -4.43 -6.08
C SER A 200 9.97 -5.47 -6.12
N ARG A 201 11.20 -5.02 -5.85
CA ARG A 201 12.36 -5.85 -5.50
C ARG A 201 12.72 -5.63 -4.04
N GLU A 202 13.41 -6.59 -3.43
CA GLU A 202 14.04 -6.36 -2.13
C GLU A 202 15.06 -5.22 -2.24
N CYS A 203 14.92 -4.25 -1.35
CA CYS A 203 15.86 -3.13 -1.20
C CYS A 203 16.84 -3.45 -0.06
N ASN A 204 18.08 -3.70 -0.39
CA ASN A 204 19.18 -3.78 0.56
C ASN A 204 19.87 -2.43 0.74
#